data_38a5f975ab15a404ed49412ba0345dfc
#
_entry.id   38a5f975ab15a404ed49412ba0345dfc
#
_cell.length_a   1.000
_cell.length_b   1.000
_cell.length_c   1.000
_cell.angle_alpha   90.00
_cell.angle_beta   90.00
_cell.angle_gamma   90.00
#
_symmetry.space_group_name_H-M   'P 1'
#
loop_
_entity.id
_entity.type
_entity.pdbx_description
1 polymer ?
#
loop_
_entity_poly.entity_id
_entity_poly.type
_entity_poly.pdbx_seq_one_letter_code
_entity_poly.pdbx_strand_id
1 'polypeptide(L)'
;MRRLSYVVGVLGVGIACGAASCGGGNSGFNQDGGSDATNNGDVVDQDSPFGFGDTGPNGDGSACVRGCSSDLHDVIDCNNNVITQCTGTDGCDVATTQCINACQAATDNKNSIGCEYYPTFMDTLEGSSYCFAAFVANTWNTDAHITVDFKGANLNVTSFARIPSGKGQNVTYAPYNGALPAGQVAILFLGGTQGSAPNCPIASANGSAGYTAGTGIGNSFHVTTDVPVVMYEMNPYGGGSVAVTGASLLLPVSAWDDNYIASTASPNTAGTPGFTIIASQDNTQVSLLPKVALTGGGGIPSGGANTTVKFNLNKGQQAQIEQSTDLVGSVISANHPVGVMAANPCMNMPQGTSYCDHGEQMLPPVRALGNEYVGVQYRPRHAEPAIWRLVGAVDGTQLTFSPTVPAASGYSAPPTTLNQGQMAEFATGTPFVVKSQDTQHPFMLFEYMSSSEWGPIGSTGFCSASSWSGFGDPDFSVQVPPQQYLSHYVIMTDPTYPETNLVLVRRPDAKNNFQDVTIDCLGSPIGGWQTVGGYQWTRLDLQTGDFKDVNGCSNGRHELKSLAPFGLNVWGWGTPNTTTFTCNVSYSYPGGMNVQPINSVVVPPTPH
;
A
#
# COMPACT_ATOMS: atom_id res chain seq x y z
N MET A 1 -43.70 -10.22 38.31
CA MET A 1 -45.03 -9.64 38.47
C MET A 1 -45.24 -8.55 37.45
N ARG A 2 -46.35 -8.69 36.73
CA ARG A 2 -47.00 -7.77 35.79
C ARG A 2 -46.34 -7.56 34.42
N ARG A 3 -46.88 -8.34 33.47
CA ARG A 3 -47.01 -8.07 32.04
C ARG A 3 -47.95 -6.88 31.80
N LEU A 4 -47.68 -6.12 30.75
CA LEU A 4 -48.77 -5.47 30.00
C LEU A 4 -48.41 -5.50 28.50
N SER A 5 -49.22 -6.25 27.77
CA SER A 5 -49.35 -6.24 26.33
C SER A 5 -50.30 -5.14 25.90
N TYR A 6 -50.09 -4.48 24.77
CA TYR A 6 -51.16 -3.89 23.97
C TYR A 6 -50.95 -4.18 22.48
N VAL A 7 -52.06 -4.51 21.86
CA VAL A 7 -52.28 -5.08 20.55
C VAL A 7 -53.09 -4.08 19.71
N VAL A 8 -52.76 -4.01 18.41
CA VAL A 8 -53.60 -3.79 17.20
C VAL A 8 -54.14 -2.40 16.88
N GLY A 9 -53.94 -2.04 15.61
CA GLY A 9 -54.72 -1.07 14.87
C GLY A 9 -54.32 -1.03 13.38
N VAL A 10 -54.87 -1.92 12.59
CA VAL A 10 -54.83 -1.92 11.11
C VAL A 10 -55.90 -0.96 10.62
N LEU A 11 -55.60 -0.08 9.67
CA LEU A 11 -56.60 0.50 8.76
C LEU A 11 -55.94 0.75 7.39
N GLY A 12 -56.31 -0.05 6.42
CA GLY A 12 -56.04 0.14 5.02
C GLY A 12 -57.13 1.02 4.38
N VAL A 13 -56.71 1.85 3.44
CA VAL A 13 -57.61 2.39 2.40
C VAL A 13 -56.87 2.34 1.09
N GLY A 14 -57.32 1.49 0.20
CA GLY A 14 -56.97 1.50 -1.19
C GLY A 14 -57.94 2.34 -2.00
N ILE A 15 -57.50 3.04 -3.01
CA ILE A 15 -58.33 3.43 -4.17
C ILE A 15 -57.46 3.32 -5.42
N ALA A 16 -58.08 2.74 -6.43
CA ALA A 16 -57.53 2.32 -7.70
C ALA A 16 -57.81 3.31 -8.82
N CYS A 17 -57.15 3.04 -9.93
CA CYS A 17 -57.53 3.27 -11.34
C CYS A 17 -57.31 4.62 -11.97
N GLY A 18 -56.60 4.53 -13.12
CA GLY A 18 -56.67 5.47 -14.21
C GLY A 18 -55.66 5.16 -15.34
N ALA A 19 -55.97 4.15 -16.14
CA ALA A 19 -55.30 3.92 -17.40
C ALA A 19 -55.87 4.85 -18.49
N ALA A 20 -55.00 5.42 -19.32
CA ALA A 20 -55.38 5.84 -20.67
C ALA A 20 -54.20 5.79 -21.60
N SER A 21 -54.44 5.11 -22.65
CA SER A 21 -53.62 4.65 -23.75
C SER A 21 -53.51 5.68 -24.93
N CYS A 22 -52.61 5.31 -25.83
CA CYS A 22 -52.58 5.61 -27.27
C CYS A 22 -51.90 6.92 -27.69
N GLY A 23 -50.95 6.77 -28.58
CA GLY A 23 -50.96 6.72 -29.94
C GLY A 23 -49.59 6.97 -30.59
N GLY A 24 -49.29 6.14 -31.53
CA GLY A 24 -48.10 6.10 -32.34
C GLY A 24 -48.06 7.08 -33.51
N GLY A 25 -46.92 7.13 -34.15
CA GLY A 25 -46.67 7.86 -35.36
C GLY A 25 -45.27 7.62 -35.88
N ASN A 26 -45.16 6.70 -36.83
CA ASN A 26 -44.03 6.53 -37.73
C ASN A 26 -44.00 7.59 -38.80
N SER A 27 -42.83 8.03 -39.23
CA SER A 27 -42.37 8.38 -40.57
C SER A 27 -41.13 9.25 -40.45
N GLY A 28 -40.01 9.08 -41.10
CA GLY A 28 -39.76 8.65 -42.44
C GLY A 28 -38.63 9.54 -42.99
N PHE A 29 -37.66 8.97 -43.58
CA PHE A 29 -36.49 9.50 -44.31
C PHE A 29 -36.60 10.91 -44.91
N ASN A 30 -35.48 11.68 -44.90
CA ASN A 30 -34.86 12.19 -46.13
C ASN A 30 -33.39 12.60 -45.88
N GLN A 31 -32.55 12.14 -46.81
CA GLN A 31 -31.21 12.67 -47.09
C GLN A 31 -31.35 14.06 -47.73
N ASP A 32 -30.44 14.95 -47.41
CA ASP A 32 -29.77 15.77 -48.43
C ASP A 32 -28.48 16.39 -47.85
N GLY A 33 -27.46 16.45 -48.69
CA GLY A 33 -26.12 16.87 -48.39
C GLY A 33 -25.95 18.41 -48.43
N GLY A 34 -24.86 18.85 -47.85
CA GLY A 34 -24.39 20.22 -47.91
C GLY A 34 -23.13 20.39 -47.07
N SER A 35 -22.00 20.44 -47.75
CA SER A 35 -20.71 20.87 -47.23
C SER A 35 -20.74 22.27 -46.68
N ASP A 36 -20.17 22.50 -45.49
CA ASP A 36 -19.35 23.68 -45.26
C ASP A 36 -18.40 23.47 -44.05
N ALA A 37 -17.15 23.79 -44.31
CA ALA A 37 -16.05 23.75 -43.36
C ALA A 37 -16.08 24.99 -42.45
N THR A 38 -16.04 24.81 -41.14
CA THR A 38 -15.43 25.79 -40.23
C THR A 38 -14.74 25.09 -39.06
N ASN A 39 -13.47 25.39 -38.92
CA ASN A 39 -12.60 25.08 -37.80
C ASN A 39 -13.24 25.39 -36.44
N ASN A 40 -13.25 24.41 -35.53
CA ASN A 40 -13.14 24.66 -34.11
C ASN A 40 -12.32 23.53 -33.48
N GLY A 41 -11.29 23.94 -32.74
CA GLY A 41 -10.27 23.07 -32.20
C GLY A 41 -10.83 21.96 -31.33
N ASP A 42 -10.49 20.75 -31.70
CA ASP A 42 -10.59 19.58 -30.82
C ASP A 42 -9.62 19.77 -29.67
N VAL A 43 -10.16 19.82 -28.47
CA VAL A 43 -9.41 19.62 -27.24
C VAL A 43 -8.94 18.18 -27.30
N VAL A 44 -7.65 17.99 -27.55
CA VAL A 44 -7.02 16.69 -27.45
C VAL A 44 -7.07 16.30 -25.98
N ASP A 45 -7.94 15.36 -25.64
CA ASP A 45 -7.90 14.63 -24.39
C ASP A 45 -6.51 13.97 -24.31
N GLN A 46 -5.65 14.46 -23.41
CA GLN A 46 -4.38 13.82 -23.12
C GLN A 46 -4.66 12.56 -22.29
N ASP A 47 -5.04 11.49 -22.99
CA ASP A 47 -5.04 10.16 -22.43
C ASP A 47 -3.64 9.77 -21.97
N SER A 48 -3.61 9.11 -20.82
CA SER A 48 -2.45 8.59 -20.08
C SER A 48 -1.28 8.13 -20.96
N PRO A 49 -0.01 8.36 -20.54
CA PRO A 49 1.18 8.00 -21.33
C PRO A 49 1.42 6.49 -21.51
N PHE A 50 0.52 5.64 -21.06
CA PHE A 50 0.46 4.22 -21.41
C PHE A 50 -0.62 4.00 -22.45
N GLY A 51 -0.35 4.38 -23.69
CA GLY A 51 -1.22 4.10 -24.82
C GLY A 51 -1.26 2.61 -25.14
N PHE A 52 -2.17 1.86 -24.50
CA PHE A 52 -2.68 0.63 -25.08
C PHE A 52 -3.69 1.03 -26.15
N GLY A 53 -3.24 1.12 -27.40
CA GLY A 53 -4.09 1.47 -28.54
C GLY A 53 -5.33 0.57 -28.59
N ASP A 54 -6.49 1.22 -28.50
CA ASP A 54 -7.78 0.60 -28.81
C ASP A 54 -7.79 0.25 -30.30
N THR A 55 -7.55 -1.01 -30.63
CA THR A 55 -7.68 -1.50 -32.00
C THR A 55 -9.12 -1.89 -32.27
N GLY A 56 -9.95 -0.88 -32.57
CA GLY A 56 -11.22 -1.11 -33.27
C GLY A 56 -10.97 -1.72 -34.67
N PRO A 57 -11.93 -2.44 -35.27
CA PRO A 57 -11.72 -3.22 -36.50
C PRO A 57 -11.75 -2.40 -37.81
N ASN A 58 -11.17 -1.21 -37.84
CA ASN A 58 -11.00 -0.43 -39.07
C ASN A 58 -9.54 -0.02 -39.23
N GLY A 59 -8.85 -0.72 -40.11
CA GLY A 59 -7.42 -0.55 -40.35
C GLY A 59 -7.09 0.78 -41.01
N ASP A 60 -6.37 1.58 -40.28
CA ASP A 60 -5.30 2.41 -40.77
C ASP A 60 -4.11 2.15 -39.82
N GLY A 61 -2.95 1.86 -40.37
CA GLY A 61 -1.80 1.37 -39.62
C GLY A 61 -1.33 2.40 -38.60
N SER A 62 -1.84 2.29 -37.35
CA SER A 62 -1.26 3.02 -36.23
C SER A 62 0.16 2.51 -36.06
N ALA A 63 1.12 3.41 -36.22
CA ALA A 63 2.52 3.09 -36.04
C ALA A 63 2.72 2.47 -34.64
N CYS A 64 3.39 1.32 -34.60
CA CYS A 64 3.78 0.66 -33.36
C CYS A 64 4.52 1.66 -32.47
N VAL A 65 3.90 2.10 -31.38
CA VAL A 65 4.45 3.11 -30.48
C VAL A 65 5.49 2.43 -29.60
N ARG A 66 6.65 3.05 -29.47
CA ARG A 66 7.71 2.62 -28.55
C ARG A 66 7.30 2.91 -27.10
N GLY A 67 7.81 2.11 -26.17
CA GLY A 67 7.59 2.29 -24.74
C GLY A 67 8.85 1.91 -23.96
N CYS A 68 8.75 1.95 -22.64
CA CYS A 68 9.76 1.43 -21.73
C CYS A 68 9.34 0.09 -21.15
N SER A 69 10.29 -0.79 -20.87
CA SER A 69 10.06 -1.96 -20.02
C SER A 69 9.65 -1.49 -18.61
N SER A 70 8.89 -2.31 -17.90
CA SER A 70 8.38 -1.94 -16.56
C SER A 70 9.47 -1.73 -15.51
N ASP A 71 10.66 -2.27 -15.74
CA ASP A 71 11.86 -2.08 -14.92
C ASP A 71 12.74 -0.91 -15.39
N LEU A 72 12.32 -0.21 -16.45
CA LEU A 72 13.01 0.92 -17.07
C LEU A 72 14.39 0.60 -17.68
N HIS A 73 14.73 -0.68 -17.85
CA HIS A 73 16.02 -1.07 -18.43
C HIS A 73 16.05 -1.00 -19.94
N ASP A 74 14.89 -1.13 -20.60
CA ASP A 74 14.83 -1.29 -22.04
C ASP A 74 13.82 -0.34 -22.69
N VAL A 75 14.17 0.19 -23.87
CA VAL A 75 13.22 0.73 -24.84
C VAL A 75 12.64 -0.44 -25.63
N ILE A 76 11.32 -0.59 -25.64
CA ILE A 76 10.61 -1.71 -26.25
C ILE A 76 9.66 -1.25 -27.37
N ASP A 77 9.35 -2.16 -28.30
CA ASP A 77 8.27 -1.96 -29.27
C ASP A 77 6.89 -2.37 -28.71
N CYS A 78 5.84 -2.18 -29.47
CA CYS A 78 4.46 -2.55 -29.10
C CYS A 78 4.22 -4.07 -28.93
N ASN A 79 5.21 -4.91 -29.27
CA ASN A 79 5.19 -6.36 -29.05
C ASN A 79 6.10 -6.77 -27.89
N ASN A 80 6.60 -5.80 -27.10
CA ASN A 80 7.57 -5.97 -26.02
C ASN A 80 8.96 -6.50 -26.49
N ASN A 81 9.32 -6.34 -27.76
CA ASN A 81 10.68 -6.65 -28.19
C ASN A 81 11.60 -5.49 -27.83
N VAL A 82 12.78 -5.81 -27.28
CA VAL A 82 13.79 -4.80 -26.94
C VAL A 82 14.34 -4.16 -28.21
N ILE A 83 14.19 -2.83 -28.32
CA ILE A 83 14.76 -2.00 -29.39
C ILE A 83 16.14 -1.50 -28.98
N THR A 84 16.25 -1.01 -27.73
CA THR A 84 17.49 -0.47 -27.16
C THR A 84 17.56 -0.85 -25.70
N GLN A 85 18.66 -1.44 -25.27
CA GLN A 85 18.95 -1.68 -23.86
C GLN A 85 19.68 -0.46 -23.29
N CYS A 86 19.14 0.12 -22.22
CA CYS A 86 19.81 1.15 -21.44
C CYS A 86 20.87 0.49 -20.55
N THR A 87 22.08 1.02 -20.52
CA THR A 87 23.22 0.38 -19.84
C THR A 87 23.82 1.29 -18.77
N GLY A 88 24.50 0.68 -17.81
CA GLY A 88 25.13 1.39 -16.70
C GLY A 88 24.09 2.06 -15.80
N THR A 89 24.21 3.38 -15.65
CA THR A 89 23.30 4.21 -14.83
C THR A 89 22.22 4.91 -15.65
N ASP A 90 21.93 4.42 -16.87
CA ASP A 90 20.88 4.95 -17.72
C ASP A 90 19.63 4.06 -17.65
N GLY A 91 18.45 4.69 -17.74
CA GLY A 91 17.14 4.07 -17.77
C GLY A 91 16.26 4.63 -18.89
N CYS A 92 15.26 3.87 -19.30
CA CYS A 92 14.30 4.30 -20.31
C CYS A 92 13.35 5.36 -19.75
N ASP A 93 13.33 6.54 -20.33
CA ASP A 93 12.38 7.60 -20.05
C ASP A 93 11.04 7.35 -20.76
N VAL A 94 9.96 7.28 -19.98
CA VAL A 94 8.60 6.99 -20.48
C VAL A 94 8.04 8.09 -21.39
N ALA A 95 8.51 9.34 -21.24
CA ALA A 95 8.04 10.46 -22.04
C ALA A 95 8.70 10.52 -23.43
N THR A 96 10.00 10.23 -23.52
CA THR A 96 10.77 10.34 -24.76
C THR A 96 11.12 8.99 -25.40
N THR A 97 10.96 7.90 -24.67
CA THR A 97 11.41 6.54 -25.05
C THR A 97 12.89 6.49 -25.44
N GLN A 98 13.72 7.20 -24.67
CA GLN A 98 15.18 7.24 -24.81
C GLN A 98 15.86 6.83 -23.50
N CYS A 99 17.10 6.37 -23.58
CA CYS A 99 17.90 6.14 -22.38
C CYS A 99 18.43 7.49 -21.85
N ILE A 100 18.10 7.78 -20.60
CA ILE A 100 18.54 8.94 -19.82
C ILE A 100 19.05 8.48 -18.46
N ASN A 101 19.53 9.39 -17.59
CA ASN A 101 19.88 9.03 -16.22
C ASN A 101 18.74 8.24 -15.55
N ALA A 102 19.06 7.10 -14.96
CA ALA A 102 18.08 6.15 -14.41
C ALA A 102 17.21 6.75 -13.30
N CYS A 103 17.79 7.58 -12.43
CA CYS A 103 17.01 8.25 -11.37
C CYS A 103 16.04 9.29 -11.95
N GLN A 104 16.40 9.96 -13.05
CA GLN A 104 15.48 10.85 -13.75
C GLN A 104 14.37 10.06 -14.44
N ALA A 105 14.69 8.97 -15.12
CA ALA A 105 13.70 8.07 -15.73
C ALA A 105 12.71 7.52 -14.68
N ALA A 106 13.19 7.12 -13.51
CA ALA A 106 12.33 6.68 -12.40
C ALA A 106 11.46 7.80 -11.85
N THR A 107 11.97 9.05 -11.81
CA THR A 107 11.19 10.22 -11.40
C THR A 107 10.03 10.48 -12.35
N ASP A 108 10.26 10.37 -13.64
CA ASP A 108 9.24 10.62 -14.66
C ASP A 108 8.22 9.48 -14.73
N ASN A 109 8.61 8.26 -14.36
CA ASN A 109 7.73 7.09 -14.34
C ASN A 109 6.78 7.01 -13.14
N LYS A 110 7.05 7.69 -12.03
CA LYS A 110 6.18 7.77 -10.84
C LYS A 110 5.65 6.41 -10.36
N ASN A 111 6.53 5.54 -9.93
CA ASN A 111 6.17 4.28 -9.29
C ASN A 111 6.92 4.09 -7.95
N SER A 112 6.84 2.92 -7.34
CA SER A 112 7.54 2.60 -6.09
C SER A 112 9.06 2.41 -6.25
N ILE A 113 9.61 2.53 -7.46
CA ILE A 113 11.05 2.48 -7.74
C ILE A 113 11.58 3.91 -7.87
N GLY A 114 12.64 4.26 -7.15
CA GLY A 114 13.20 5.61 -7.20
C GLY A 114 14.56 5.72 -6.54
N CYS A 115 15.03 6.97 -6.38
CA CYS A 115 16.36 7.25 -5.86
C CYS A 115 16.37 8.13 -4.60
N GLU A 116 15.20 8.55 -4.08
CA GLU A 116 15.10 9.43 -2.91
C GLU A 116 13.94 9.02 -2.02
N TYR A 117 14.21 8.74 -0.73
CA TYR A 117 13.26 8.22 0.24
C TYR A 117 13.45 8.84 1.62
N TYR A 118 12.41 8.76 2.45
CA TYR A 118 12.42 9.26 3.82
C TYR A 118 11.88 8.22 4.81
N PRO A 119 12.68 7.20 5.21
CA PRO A 119 12.33 6.30 6.30
C PRO A 119 12.10 7.07 7.60
N THR A 120 11.05 6.67 8.35
CA THR A 120 10.53 7.50 9.44
C THR A 120 10.32 6.69 10.71
N PHE A 121 11.11 6.98 11.75
CA PHE A 121 11.05 6.31 13.05
C PHE A 121 9.86 6.84 13.87
N MET A 122 8.69 6.30 13.61
CA MET A 122 7.41 6.65 14.24
C MET A 122 7.27 6.05 15.65
N ASP A 123 6.24 6.51 16.37
CA ASP A 123 5.91 6.02 17.72
C ASP A 123 5.54 4.52 17.69
N THR A 124 6.06 3.78 18.66
CA THR A 124 5.77 2.38 18.91
C THR A 124 5.50 2.17 20.39
N LEU A 125 4.73 1.15 20.76
CA LEU A 125 4.42 0.82 22.15
C LEU A 125 5.67 0.76 23.04
N GLU A 126 6.76 0.22 22.48
CA GLU A 126 7.99 -0.04 23.23
C GLU A 126 9.00 1.13 23.16
N GLY A 127 8.66 2.18 22.41
CA GLY A 127 9.39 3.43 22.34
C GLY A 127 10.74 3.33 21.61
N SER A 128 11.57 4.34 21.81
CA SER A 128 12.79 4.63 21.03
C SER A 128 13.93 3.62 21.17
N SER A 129 13.81 2.63 22.05
CA SER A 129 14.87 1.61 22.23
C SER A 129 14.80 0.49 21.20
N TYR A 130 13.64 0.28 20.56
CA TYR A 130 13.44 -0.78 19.60
C TYR A 130 14.12 -0.47 18.26
N CYS A 131 14.51 -1.55 17.56
CA CYS A 131 15.28 -1.44 16.32
C CYS A 131 14.40 -0.96 15.17
N PHE A 132 14.68 0.20 14.63
CA PHE A 132 14.09 0.70 13.40
C PHE A 132 15.05 0.47 12.23
N ALA A 133 14.56 -0.14 11.15
CA ALA A 133 15.37 -0.46 9.98
C ALA A 133 14.65 -0.15 8.66
N ALA A 134 15.43 0.24 7.67
CA ALA A 134 14.98 0.33 6.28
C ALA A 134 15.73 -0.67 5.40
N PHE A 135 15.05 -1.21 4.38
CA PHE A 135 15.58 -2.16 3.43
C PHE A 135 15.74 -1.47 2.08
N VAL A 136 16.91 -1.61 1.47
CA VAL A 136 17.21 -1.09 0.14
C VAL A 136 17.43 -2.27 -0.78
N ALA A 137 16.52 -2.51 -1.71
CA ALA A 137 16.64 -3.55 -2.73
C ALA A 137 17.16 -2.93 -4.02
N ASN A 138 18.38 -3.30 -4.44
CA ASN A 138 18.92 -2.84 -5.70
C ASN A 138 18.21 -3.56 -6.86
N THR A 139 17.39 -2.81 -7.59
CA THR A 139 16.63 -3.28 -8.75
C THR A 139 17.40 -3.07 -10.05
N TRP A 140 18.56 -2.38 -9.99
CA TRP A 140 19.33 -2.03 -11.16
C TRP A 140 20.35 -3.11 -11.52
N ASN A 141 20.88 -3.06 -12.73
CA ASN A 141 21.86 -4.03 -13.24
C ASN A 141 23.33 -3.64 -12.94
N THR A 142 23.53 -2.55 -12.20
CA THR A 142 24.81 -2.09 -11.68
C THR A 142 24.75 -1.95 -10.16
N ASP A 143 25.90 -1.77 -9.52
CA ASP A 143 25.98 -1.49 -8.09
C ASP A 143 25.26 -0.19 -7.75
N ALA A 144 24.52 -0.17 -6.63
CA ALA A 144 23.90 1.02 -6.06
C ALA A 144 24.74 1.58 -4.91
N HIS A 145 24.98 2.89 -4.92
CA HIS A 145 25.66 3.58 -3.83
C HIS A 145 24.63 4.33 -2.98
N ILE A 146 24.61 4.02 -1.69
CA ILE A 146 23.61 4.55 -0.74
C ILE A 146 24.23 5.70 0.04
N THR A 147 23.53 6.83 0.08
CA THR A 147 23.82 7.95 1.00
C THR A 147 22.69 8.10 1.99
N VAL A 148 23.02 8.41 3.23
CA VAL A 148 22.03 8.69 4.27
C VAL A 148 22.43 9.96 5.00
N ASP A 149 21.50 10.88 5.16
CA ASP A 149 21.66 12.02 6.06
C ASP A 149 20.51 12.11 7.06
N PHE A 150 20.78 12.77 8.18
CA PHE A 150 19.80 13.10 9.19
C PHE A 150 19.99 14.55 9.65
N LYS A 151 18.93 15.36 9.48
CA LYS A 151 19.00 16.82 9.75
C LYS A 151 20.08 17.52 8.93
N GLY A 152 20.32 17.07 7.69
CA GLY A 152 21.35 17.62 6.81
C GLY A 152 22.79 17.18 7.14
N ALA A 153 22.99 16.33 8.13
CA ALA A 153 24.30 15.77 8.45
C ALA A 153 24.46 14.38 7.85
N ASN A 154 25.44 14.20 6.95
CA ASN A 154 25.74 12.89 6.34
C ASN A 154 26.17 11.88 7.40
N LEU A 155 25.62 10.67 7.33
CA LEU A 155 25.93 9.53 8.18
C LEU A 155 26.86 8.57 7.46
N ASN A 156 27.74 7.90 8.21
CA ASN A 156 28.62 6.86 7.65
C ASN A 156 27.87 5.55 7.42
N VAL A 157 27.32 5.34 6.22
CA VAL A 157 26.46 4.21 5.87
C VAL A 157 27.13 2.85 6.15
N THR A 158 28.44 2.72 5.95
CA THR A 158 29.17 1.46 6.18
C THR A 158 29.16 1.02 7.65
N SER A 159 28.90 1.94 8.59
CA SER A 159 28.84 1.61 10.01
C SER A 159 27.55 0.88 10.42
N PHE A 160 26.41 1.17 9.76
CA PHE A 160 25.08 0.66 10.14
C PHE A 160 24.34 -0.10 9.03
N ALA A 161 24.87 -0.15 7.81
CA ALA A 161 24.28 -0.95 6.72
C ALA A 161 24.88 -2.35 6.68
N ARG A 162 24.02 -3.35 6.44
CA ARG A 162 24.41 -4.76 6.35
C ARG A 162 23.68 -5.48 5.23
N ILE A 163 24.32 -6.50 4.68
CA ILE A 163 23.73 -7.43 3.71
C ILE A 163 23.35 -8.70 4.47
N PRO A 164 22.05 -9.03 4.59
CA PRO A 164 21.60 -10.20 5.32
C PRO A 164 21.84 -11.49 4.51
N SER A 165 22.09 -12.59 5.22
CA SER A 165 22.16 -13.94 4.66
C SER A 165 21.76 -14.96 5.70
N GLY A 166 21.15 -16.07 5.29
CA GLY A 166 20.61 -17.09 6.19
C GLY A 166 19.17 -16.81 6.60
N LYS A 167 18.67 -17.53 7.61
CA LYS A 167 17.28 -17.42 8.07
C LYS A 167 17.14 -17.74 9.57
N GLY A 168 16.08 -17.22 10.20
CA GLY A 168 15.78 -17.40 11.60
C GLY A 168 16.92 -16.89 12.49
N GLN A 169 17.33 -17.70 13.47
CA GLN A 169 18.46 -17.35 14.36
C GLN A 169 19.83 -17.43 13.67
N ASN A 170 19.90 -18.01 12.48
CA ASN A 170 21.14 -18.17 11.70
C ASN A 170 21.34 -17.03 10.69
N VAL A 171 20.55 -15.97 10.76
CA VAL A 171 20.77 -14.78 9.93
C VAL A 171 22.10 -14.14 10.30
N THR A 172 22.92 -13.90 9.29
CA THR A 172 24.18 -13.18 9.40
C THR A 172 24.10 -11.86 8.66
N TYR A 173 24.87 -10.89 9.11
CA TYR A 173 24.83 -9.51 8.65
C TYR A 173 26.22 -9.09 8.15
N ALA A 174 26.51 -9.38 6.88
CA ALA A 174 27.79 -9.00 6.28
C ALA A 174 27.88 -7.45 6.15
N PRO A 175 29.06 -6.85 6.36
CA PRO A 175 29.23 -5.41 6.21
C PRO A 175 28.90 -4.95 4.78
N TYR A 176 28.17 -3.83 4.66
CA TYR A 176 28.06 -3.07 3.43
C TYR A 176 29.34 -2.25 3.22
N ASN A 177 30.02 -2.43 2.09
CA ASN A 177 31.33 -1.86 1.83
C ASN A 177 31.31 -0.63 0.88
N GLY A 178 30.15 0.07 0.81
CA GLY A 178 30.00 1.28 -0.01
C GLY A 178 29.34 1.06 -1.37
N ALA A 179 29.15 -0.19 -1.79
CA ALA A 179 28.41 -0.56 -2.99
C ALA A 179 27.46 -1.71 -2.70
N LEU A 180 26.21 -1.62 -3.13
CA LEU A 180 25.21 -2.68 -3.06
C LEU A 180 25.10 -3.34 -4.44
N PRO A 181 25.60 -4.57 -4.61
CA PRO A 181 25.56 -5.24 -5.90
C PRO A 181 24.16 -5.37 -6.49
N ALA A 182 24.09 -5.47 -7.81
CA ALA A 182 22.86 -5.73 -8.55
C ALA A 182 22.09 -6.92 -7.95
N GLY A 183 20.78 -6.73 -7.71
CA GLY A 183 19.90 -7.76 -7.16
C GLY A 183 20.15 -8.11 -5.69
N GLN A 184 20.95 -7.36 -4.95
CA GLN A 184 21.16 -7.52 -3.51
C GLN A 184 20.27 -6.59 -2.70
N VAL A 185 20.11 -6.91 -1.41
CA VAL A 185 19.40 -6.08 -0.43
C VAL A 185 20.34 -5.70 0.69
N ALA A 186 20.33 -4.42 1.06
CA ALA A 186 20.96 -3.93 2.28
C ALA A 186 19.90 -3.57 3.32
N ILE A 187 20.18 -3.87 4.58
CA ILE A 187 19.40 -3.39 5.75
C ILE A 187 20.16 -2.21 6.35
N LEU A 188 19.50 -1.07 6.46
CA LEU A 188 19.98 0.11 7.14
C LEU A 188 19.39 0.12 8.56
N PHE A 189 20.19 -0.13 9.57
CA PHE A 189 19.77 -0.03 10.98
C PHE A 189 19.83 1.44 11.41
N LEU A 190 18.69 2.14 11.31
CA LEU A 190 18.62 3.59 11.41
C LEU A 190 18.41 4.09 12.85
N GLY A 191 17.55 3.43 13.61
CA GLY A 191 17.18 3.83 14.97
C GLY A 191 17.21 2.66 15.96
N GLY A 192 17.02 2.97 17.25
CA GLY A 192 17.01 2.01 18.33
C GLY A 192 18.36 1.77 18.97
N THR A 193 18.37 0.97 20.04
CA THR A 193 19.59 0.68 20.81
C THR A 193 20.08 -0.73 20.54
N GLN A 194 21.40 -0.93 20.55
CA GLN A 194 21.99 -2.26 20.47
C GLN A 194 21.93 -2.92 21.87
N GLY A 195 21.57 -4.19 21.94
CA GLY A 195 21.74 -5.02 23.13
C GLY A 195 20.54 -5.12 24.09
N SER A 196 19.39 -4.47 23.84
CA SER A 196 18.12 -4.69 24.53
C SER A 196 17.11 -5.34 23.57
N ALA A 197 16.22 -6.24 23.98
CA ALA A 197 15.23 -6.83 23.07
C ALA A 197 14.07 -5.86 22.80
N PRO A 198 13.62 -5.70 21.54
CA PRO A 198 14.15 -6.17 20.26
C PRO A 198 15.30 -5.30 19.76
N ASN A 199 16.45 -5.92 19.64
CA ASN A 199 17.71 -5.23 19.41
C ASN A 199 18.00 -5.05 17.95
N CYS A 200 18.60 -3.92 17.60
CA CYS A 200 19.40 -3.90 16.39
C CYS A 200 20.57 -4.92 16.53
N PRO A 201 20.79 -5.76 15.51
CA PRO A 201 21.92 -6.72 15.51
C PRO A 201 23.29 -6.04 15.65
N ILE A 202 23.35 -4.77 15.25
CA ILE A 202 24.53 -3.88 15.37
C ILE A 202 24.08 -2.52 15.90
N ALA A 203 25.03 -1.64 16.19
CA ALA A 203 24.72 -0.26 16.51
C ALA A 203 23.98 0.43 15.36
N SER A 204 22.87 1.08 15.66
CA SER A 204 22.11 1.87 14.69
C SER A 204 22.81 3.19 14.34
N ALA A 205 22.37 3.82 13.25
CA ALA A 205 22.92 5.09 12.77
C ALA A 205 22.83 6.22 13.80
N ASN A 206 21.72 6.28 14.55
CA ASN A 206 21.40 7.47 15.34
C ASN A 206 20.75 7.17 16.72
N GLY A 207 20.77 5.92 17.17
CA GLY A 207 20.13 5.54 18.43
C GLY A 207 18.65 5.95 18.46
N SER A 208 18.22 6.60 19.54
CA SER A 208 16.85 7.10 19.70
C SER A 208 16.58 8.48 19.08
N ALA A 209 17.58 9.14 18.48
CA ALA A 209 17.45 10.54 18.09
C ALA A 209 16.49 10.81 16.93
N GLY A 210 16.15 9.80 16.12
CA GLY A 210 15.15 9.91 15.05
C GLY A 210 13.70 9.62 15.49
N TYR A 211 13.52 9.08 16.69
CA TYR A 211 12.22 8.68 17.20
C TYR A 211 11.33 9.87 17.54
N THR A 212 10.06 9.80 17.15
CA THR A 212 9.04 10.80 17.50
C THR A 212 7.94 10.11 18.31
N ALA A 213 7.77 10.54 19.57
CA ALA A 213 6.73 10.03 20.46
C ALA A 213 5.45 10.88 20.37
N GLY A 214 4.31 10.25 20.19
CA GLY A 214 3.02 10.92 20.18
C GLY A 214 2.91 12.04 19.14
N THR A 215 2.08 13.06 19.40
CA THR A 215 1.89 14.18 18.47
C THR A 215 3.04 15.19 18.55
N GLY A 216 3.73 15.42 17.41
CA GLY A 216 4.80 16.41 17.34
C GLY A 216 5.53 16.46 16.00
N ILE A 217 6.36 17.49 15.84
CA ILE A 217 7.27 17.63 14.70
C ILE A 217 8.60 16.95 15.04
N GLY A 218 8.94 15.93 14.26
CA GLY A 218 10.18 15.19 14.33
C GLY A 218 11.03 15.30 13.06
N ASN A 219 11.92 14.31 12.84
CA ASN A 219 12.76 14.26 11.65
C ASN A 219 12.87 12.83 11.14
N SER A 220 12.71 12.65 9.83
CA SER A 220 12.93 11.42 9.10
C SER A 220 14.40 11.31 8.66
N PHE A 221 14.86 10.10 8.39
CA PHE A 221 16.13 9.89 7.69
C PHE A 221 15.93 10.18 6.21
N HIS A 222 16.93 10.79 5.56
CA HIS A 222 16.91 11.02 4.13
C HIS A 222 17.90 10.06 3.46
N VAL A 223 17.39 9.23 2.57
CA VAL A 223 18.16 8.20 1.85
C VAL A 223 18.15 8.51 0.38
N THR A 224 19.33 8.57 -0.24
CA THR A 224 19.47 8.71 -1.69
C THR A 224 20.37 7.63 -2.28
N THR A 225 20.11 7.28 -3.54
CA THR A 225 20.92 6.34 -4.32
C THR A 225 21.25 6.91 -5.70
N ASP A 226 22.29 6.40 -6.32
CA ASP A 226 22.72 6.83 -7.67
C ASP A 226 22.07 6.03 -8.81
N VAL A 227 21.36 4.94 -8.47
CA VAL A 227 20.49 4.17 -9.39
C VAL A 227 19.18 3.83 -8.66
N PRO A 228 18.08 3.58 -9.40
CA PRO A 228 16.79 3.29 -8.79
C PRO A 228 16.79 2.02 -7.93
N VAL A 229 16.12 2.10 -6.79
CA VAL A 229 15.94 1.02 -5.82
C VAL A 229 14.48 0.92 -5.40
N VAL A 230 14.09 -0.16 -4.73
CA VAL A 230 12.85 -0.24 -3.95
C VAL A 230 13.22 -0.18 -2.48
N MET A 231 12.44 0.56 -1.69
CA MET A 231 12.65 0.62 -0.24
C MET A 231 11.42 0.19 0.54
N TYR A 232 11.71 -0.46 1.67
CA TYR A 232 10.74 -0.83 2.70
C TYR A 232 11.28 -0.38 4.05
N GLU A 233 10.40 -0.22 5.05
CA GLU A 233 10.82 -0.03 6.43
C GLU A 233 10.13 -1.03 7.36
N MET A 234 10.76 -1.31 8.49
CA MET A 234 10.22 -2.11 9.59
C MET A 234 10.43 -1.39 10.92
N ASN A 235 9.36 -1.27 11.66
CA ASN A 235 9.31 -0.60 12.95
C ASN A 235 8.44 -1.37 13.97
N PRO A 236 9.05 -2.15 14.90
CA PRO A 236 10.46 -2.53 14.97
C PRO A 236 10.86 -3.60 13.93
N TYR A 237 12.18 -3.71 13.71
CA TYR A 237 12.77 -4.71 12.85
C TYR A 237 12.85 -6.09 13.51
N GLY A 238 12.48 -7.13 12.74
CA GLY A 238 12.74 -8.53 13.04
C GLY A 238 11.55 -9.29 13.61
N GLY A 239 11.51 -10.59 13.34
CA GLY A 239 10.46 -11.52 13.78
C GLY A 239 10.89 -12.49 14.87
N GLY A 240 12.12 -12.36 15.42
CA GLY A 240 12.69 -13.28 16.43
C GLY A 240 12.05 -13.10 17.81
N SER A 241 12.79 -12.56 18.76
CA SER A 241 12.29 -12.21 20.10
C SER A 241 11.65 -10.81 20.16
N VAL A 242 11.28 -10.27 19.03
CA VAL A 242 10.64 -8.96 18.89
C VAL A 242 9.15 -9.09 19.14
N ALA A 243 8.52 -8.03 19.57
CA ALA A 243 7.07 -7.88 19.68
C ALA A 243 6.65 -6.55 19.06
N VAL A 244 5.37 -6.43 18.71
CA VAL A 244 4.78 -5.17 18.22
C VAL A 244 5.40 -4.72 16.90
N THR A 245 5.54 -5.63 15.95
CA THR A 245 6.18 -5.39 14.65
C THR A 245 5.22 -4.82 13.62
N GLY A 246 5.75 -4.10 12.64
CA GLY A 246 5.04 -3.59 11.46
C GLY A 246 6.01 -3.31 10.33
N ALA A 247 5.51 -3.21 9.10
CA ALA A 247 6.30 -2.87 7.93
C ALA A 247 5.50 -2.09 6.90
N SER A 248 6.20 -1.33 6.07
CA SER A 248 5.62 -0.56 4.98
C SER A 248 6.50 -0.57 3.73
N LEU A 249 5.87 -0.61 2.55
CA LEU A 249 6.50 -0.14 1.32
C LEU A 249 6.70 1.37 1.40
N LEU A 250 7.89 1.87 1.10
CA LEU A 250 8.13 3.29 0.97
C LEU A 250 7.97 3.74 -0.49
N LEU A 251 7.23 4.81 -0.70
CA LEU A 251 7.14 5.48 -1.98
C LEU A 251 8.26 6.53 -2.08
N PRO A 252 9.00 6.58 -3.21
CA PRO A 252 10.01 7.61 -3.42
C PRO A 252 9.38 8.99 -3.53
N VAL A 253 10.17 10.04 -3.29
CA VAL A 253 9.72 11.44 -3.38
C VAL A 253 9.06 11.75 -4.73
N SER A 254 9.52 11.12 -5.81
CA SER A 254 8.93 11.25 -7.16
C SER A 254 7.47 10.81 -7.27
N ALA A 255 7.04 9.91 -6.38
CA ALA A 255 5.67 9.40 -6.32
C ALA A 255 4.77 10.19 -5.35
N TRP A 256 5.32 11.14 -4.61
CA TRP A 256 4.57 11.98 -3.67
C TRP A 256 3.71 13.02 -4.39
N ASP A 257 2.71 13.53 -3.69
CA ASP A 257 1.79 14.56 -4.18
C ASP A 257 1.43 15.56 -3.05
N ASP A 258 0.58 16.49 -3.36
CA ASP A 258 0.17 17.56 -2.45
C ASP A 258 -1.25 17.35 -1.86
N ASN A 259 -1.95 16.23 -2.19
CA ASN A 259 -3.33 16.00 -1.77
C ASN A 259 -3.59 14.54 -1.36
N TYR A 260 -4.06 14.35 -0.11
CA TYR A 260 -4.34 13.03 0.49
C TYR A 260 -5.61 13.04 1.33
N ILE A 261 -6.22 11.85 1.47
CA ILE A 261 -7.16 11.54 2.56
C ILE A 261 -6.38 10.74 3.61
N ALA A 262 -6.36 11.22 4.84
CA ALA A 262 -5.70 10.51 5.92
C ALA A 262 -6.40 9.19 6.23
N SER A 263 -5.62 8.15 6.49
CA SER A 263 -6.04 6.93 7.16
C SER A 263 -5.14 6.71 8.37
N THR A 264 -5.60 5.89 9.30
CA THR A 264 -4.86 5.40 10.45
C THR A 264 -4.84 3.88 10.38
N ALA A 265 -3.92 3.22 11.10
CA ALA A 265 -3.83 1.77 11.06
C ALA A 265 -5.09 1.11 11.64
N SER A 266 -5.58 1.55 12.79
CA SER A 266 -6.80 1.04 13.43
C SER A 266 -7.42 2.10 14.34
N PRO A 267 -8.66 1.90 14.82
CA PRO A 267 -9.21 2.76 15.87
C PRO A 267 -8.41 2.68 17.17
N ASN A 268 -8.67 3.59 18.09
CA ASN A 268 -8.02 3.62 19.41
C ASN A 268 -8.24 2.32 20.18
N THR A 269 -7.14 1.64 20.50
CA THR A 269 -7.11 0.35 21.20
C THR A 269 -6.04 0.41 22.31
N ALA A 270 -5.03 -0.46 22.30
CA ALA A 270 -3.87 -0.35 23.18
C ALA A 270 -2.96 0.80 22.72
N GLY A 271 -2.83 1.03 21.41
CA GLY A 271 -2.16 2.20 20.82
C GLY A 271 -3.15 3.27 20.35
N THR A 272 -2.64 4.44 20.11
CA THR A 272 -3.39 5.62 19.68
C THR A 272 -3.30 5.78 18.17
N PRO A 273 -4.44 5.80 17.42
CA PRO A 273 -4.41 5.93 15.97
C PRO A 273 -3.78 7.26 15.54
N GLY A 274 -3.03 7.22 14.45
CA GLY A 274 -2.34 8.39 13.94
C GLY A 274 -1.95 8.29 12.48
N PHE A 275 -1.35 9.36 12.01
CA PHE A 275 -0.68 9.43 10.72
C PHE A 275 0.51 10.39 10.78
N THR A 276 1.44 10.24 9.86
CA THR A 276 2.64 11.07 9.77
C THR A 276 2.72 11.72 8.40
N ILE A 277 3.03 13.03 8.36
CA ILE A 277 3.23 13.81 7.13
C ILE A 277 4.71 14.17 7.03
N ILE A 278 5.36 13.85 5.92
CA ILE A 278 6.80 13.99 5.73
C ILE A 278 7.08 15.02 4.63
N ALA A 279 7.98 15.98 4.86
CA ALA A 279 8.36 17.00 3.89
C ALA A 279 9.72 16.71 3.26
N SER A 280 9.81 16.76 1.93
CA SER A 280 11.07 16.69 1.16
C SER A 280 11.64 18.03 0.77
N GLN A 281 10.92 19.14 1.05
CA GLN A 281 11.31 20.52 0.70
C GLN A 281 11.16 21.45 1.89
N ASP A 282 12.01 22.49 1.93
CA ASP A 282 11.89 23.57 2.91
C ASP A 282 10.63 24.41 2.66
N ASN A 283 10.10 25.01 3.74
CA ASN A 283 8.90 25.85 3.68
C ASN A 283 7.65 25.12 3.16
N THR A 284 7.56 23.82 3.37
CA THR A 284 6.35 23.04 3.08
C THR A 284 5.25 23.44 4.05
N GLN A 285 4.24 24.17 3.56
CA GLN A 285 3.05 24.51 4.33
C GLN A 285 2.00 23.42 4.18
N VAL A 286 1.69 22.74 5.27
CA VAL A 286 0.62 21.76 5.36
C VAL A 286 -0.68 22.45 5.77
N SER A 287 -1.77 22.14 5.07
CA SER A 287 -3.15 22.48 5.40
C SER A 287 -3.91 21.20 5.71
N LEU A 288 -4.23 20.98 6.98
CA LEU A 288 -4.98 19.82 7.47
C LEU A 288 -6.41 20.24 7.79
N LEU A 289 -7.41 19.62 7.14
CA LEU A 289 -8.81 19.70 7.52
C LEU A 289 -9.17 18.46 8.34
N PRO A 290 -9.16 18.55 9.69
CA PRO A 290 -9.40 17.40 10.53
C PRO A 290 -10.89 17.04 10.54
N LYS A 291 -11.19 15.73 10.36
CA LYS A 291 -12.57 15.20 10.42
C LYS A 291 -13.21 15.36 11.80
N VAL A 292 -12.41 15.27 12.83
CA VAL A 292 -12.77 15.47 14.24
C VAL A 292 -11.86 16.55 14.84
N ALA A 293 -12.14 17.03 16.04
CA ALA A 293 -11.28 18.04 16.67
C ALA A 293 -9.84 17.52 16.82
N LEU A 294 -8.87 18.32 16.38
CA LEU A 294 -7.45 18.03 16.47
C LEU A 294 -6.90 18.54 17.80
N THR A 295 -6.27 17.66 18.57
CA THR A 295 -5.68 18.02 19.87
C THR A 295 -4.44 18.87 19.72
N GLY A 296 -3.60 18.61 18.70
CA GLY A 296 -2.33 19.30 18.50
C GLY A 296 -1.26 18.93 19.54
N GLY A 297 -0.06 19.44 19.36
CA GLY A 297 1.09 19.21 20.25
C GLY A 297 2.42 19.29 19.50
N GLY A 298 3.54 19.47 20.21
CA GLY A 298 4.89 19.39 19.65
C GLY A 298 5.16 20.27 18.43
N GLY A 299 4.52 21.45 18.32
CA GLY A 299 4.61 22.36 17.18
C GLY A 299 3.45 22.27 16.18
N ILE A 300 2.52 21.33 16.36
CA ILE A 300 1.31 21.18 15.56
C ILE A 300 0.16 21.89 16.29
N PRO A 301 -0.53 22.87 15.67
CA PRO A 301 -1.65 23.57 16.31
C PRO A 301 -2.86 22.67 16.55
N SER A 302 -3.64 22.93 17.59
CA SER A 302 -4.97 22.36 17.77
C SER A 302 -6.01 23.04 16.86
N GLY A 303 -7.12 22.35 16.57
CA GLY A 303 -8.22 22.91 15.78
C GLY A 303 -9.53 22.19 16.00
N GLY A 304 -10.64 22.87 15.68
CA GLY A 304 -11.98 22.25 15.71
C GLY A 304 -12.16 21.26 14.56
N ALA A 305 -13.13 20.34 14.69
CA ALA A 305 -13.59 19.50 13.58
C ALA A 305 -13.97 20.38 12.39
N ASN A 306 -13.62 19.95 11.18
CA ASN A 306 -13.86 20.67 9.93
C ASN A 306 -13.33 22.14 9.93
N THR A 307 -12.27 22.40 10.68
CA THR A 307 -11.59 23.71 10.69
C THR A 307 -10.14 23.52 10.26
N THR A 308 -9.76 24.12 9.13
CA THR A 308 -8.43 23.94 8.56
C THR A 308 -7.34 24.44 9.51
N VAL A 309 -6.40 23.57 9.84
CA VAL A 309 -5.20 23.87 10.62
C VAL A 309 -4.02 23.95 9.68
N LYS A 310 -3.13 24.93 9.90
CA LYS A 310 -1.93 25.12 9.08
C LYS A 310 -0.67 25.10 9.94
N PHE A 311 0.36 24.43 9.44
CA PHE A 311 1.71 24.42 10.04
C PHE A 311 2.76 24.24 8.94
N ASN A 312 4.01 24.52 9.25
CA ASN A 312 5.10 24.43 8.28
C ASN A 312 6.08 23.32 8.69
N LEU A 313 6.62 22.67 7.67
CA LEU A 313 7.71 21.71 7.78
C LEU A 313 8.86 22.13 6.86
N ASN A 314 10.09 21.81 7.25
CA ASN A 314 11.26 21.92 6.41
C ASN A 314 11.69 20.53 5.89
N LYS A 315 12.58 20.52 4.90
CA LYS A 315 13.14 19.29 4.34
C LYS A 315 13.61 18.33 5.42
N GLY A 316 13.15 17.08 5.36
CA GLY A 316 13.46 16.02 6.33
C GLY A 316 12.67 16.09 7.63
N GLN A 317 11.83 17.10 7.84
CA GLN A 317 10.92 17.12 8.98
C GLN A 317 9.67 16.27 8.71
N GLN A 318 9.11 15.74 9.79
CA GLN A 318 7.83 15.03 9.81
C GLN A 318 6.91 15.63 10.86
N ALA A 319 5.61 15.60 10.61
CA ALA A 319 4.56 15.89 11.58
C ALA A 319 3.81 14.58 11.89
N GLN A 320 4.09 13.98 13.05
CA GLN A 320 3.34 12.85 13.57
C GLN A 320 2.14 13.36 14.36
N ILE A 321 0.96 12.84 14.08
CA ILE A 321 -0.30 13.24 14.69
C ILE A 321 -1.00 12.01 15.22
N GLU A 322 -1.13 11.92 16.53
CA GLU A 322 -1.78 10.82 17.24
C GLU A 322 -2.78 11.37 18.25
N GLN A 323 -3.96 10.79 18.27
CA GLN A 323 -4.98 11.11 19.27
C GLN A 323 -6.00 10.00 19.41
N SER A 324 -6.63 9.88 20.58
CA SER A 324 -7.60 8.81 20.88
C SER A 324 -8.86 8.84 20.00
N THR A 325 -9.25 10.01 19.49
CA THR A 325 -10.35 10.13 18.54
C THR A 325 -9.78 10.04 17.13
N ASP A 326 -10.22 9.02 16.38
CA ASP A 326 -9.68 8.70 15.07
C ASP A 326 -9.84 9.83 14.04
N LEU A 327 -8.76 10.14 13.34
CA LEU A 327 -8.67 11.18 12.31
C LEU A 327 -8.84 10.65 10.89
N VAL A 328 -9.26 9.39 10.71
CA VAL A 328 -9.55 8.83 9.37
C VAL A 328 -10.50 9.75 8.61
N GLY A 329 -10.18 9.99 7.35
CA GLY A 329 -10.98 10.86 6.48
C GLY A 329 -10.63 12.34 6.56
N SER A 330 -9.66 12.73 7.40
CA SER A 330 -9.13 14.10 7.37
C SER A 330 -8.44 14.38 6.04
N VAL A 331 -8.56 15.61 5.53
CA VAL A 331 -7.95 16.02 4.26
C VAL A 331 -6.61 16.69 4.53
N ILE A 332 -5.59 16.22 3.83
CA ILE A 332 -4.24 16.79 3.85
C ILE A 332 -3.96 17.44 2.50
N SER A 333 -3.55 18.71 2.51
CA SER A 333 -3.03 19.39 1.34
C SER A 333 -1.78 20.15 1.70
N ALA A 334 -0.83 20.28 0.77
CA ALA A 334 0.40 21.02 0.98
C ALA A 334 0.75 21.85 -0.26
N ASN A 335 1.66 22.83 -0.09
CA ASN A 335 2.16 23.63 -1.22
C ASN A 335 3.33 22.96 -1.96
N HIS A 336 3.86 21.88 -1.44
CA HIS A 336 4.86 20.99 -2.03
C HIS A 336 4.45 19.53 -1.82
N PRO A 337 4.87 18.59 -2.67
CA PRO A 337 4.61 17.18 -2.45
C PRO A 337 5.10 16.70 -1.08
N VAL A 338 4.29 15.88 -0.41
CA VAL A 338 4.55 15.29 0.90
C VAL A 338 4.34 13.78 0.86
N GLY A 339 5.04 13.05 1.73
CA GLY A 339 4.75 11.65 2.02
C GLY A 339 3.74 11.57 3.19
N VAL A 340 2.86 10.59 3.17
CA VAL A 340 1.89 10.37 4.26
C VAL A 340 1.90 8.91 4.67
N MET A 341 2.06 8.64 5.98
CA MET A 341 2.03 7.29 6.57
C MET A 341 0.80 7.17 7.47
N ALA A 342 0.01 6.11 7.32
CA ALA A 342 -0.97 5.70 8.31
C ALA A 342 -0.25 4.93 9.43
N ALA A 343 -0.59 5.14 10.70
CA ALA A 343 0.10 4.49 11.82
C ALA A 343 -0.80 4.22 13.02
N ASN A 344 -0.36 3.28 13.86
CA ASN A 344 -0.80 3.06 15.23
C ASN A 344 0.31 2.36 16.02
N PRO A 345 0.79 2.91 17.15
CA PRO A 345 1.86 2.30 17.95
C PRO A 345 1.59 0.87 18.43
N CYS A 346 0.31 0.50 18.59
CA CYS A 346 -0.11 -0.82 19.09
C CYS A 346 -1.55 -1.10 18.64
N MET A 347 -1.67 -1.61 17.45
CA MET A 347 -2.93 -1.90 16.79
C MET A 347 -3.54 -3.21 17.30
N ASN A 348 -4.83 -3.20 17.68
CA ASN A 348 -5.62 -4.41 17.90
C ASN A 348 -6.73 -4.49 16.85
N MET A 349 -6.83 -5.61 16.16
CA MET A 349 -7.82 -5.80 15.11
C MET A 349 -8.47 -7.21 15.22
N PRO A 350 -9.79 -7.31 15.48
CA PRO A 350 -10.73 -6.23 15.83
C PRO A 350 -10.44 -5.58 17.17
N GLN A 351 -11.06 -4.43 17.40
CA GLN A 351 -10.98 -3.77 18.71
C GLN A 351 -11.43 -4.70 19.84
N GLY A 352 -10.69 -4.69 20.95
CA GLY A 352 -10.99 -5.51 22.13
C GLY A 352 -10.36 -6.90 22.13
N THR A 353 -9.55 -7.24 21.13
CA THR A 353 -8.66 -8.42 21.16
C THR A 353 -7.36 -8.11 21.91
N SER A 354 -6.64 -9.14 22.32
CA SER A 354 -5.29 -9.03 22.90
C SER A 354 -4.22 -9.15 21.82
N TYR A 355 -2.98 -8.90 22.21
CA TYR A 355 -1.79 -8.95 21.34
C TYR A 355 -1.89 -7.97 20.17
N CYS A 356 -1.20 -6.87 20.31
CA CYS A 356 -1.17 -5.82 19.32
C CYS A 356 0.17 -5.77 18.60
N ASP A 357 0.15 -5.36 17.34
CA ASP A 357 1.35 -5.00 16.59
C ASP A 357 1.35 -3.52 16.19
N HIS A 358 2.53 -2.99 15.89
CA HIS A 358 2.66 -1.68 15.27
C HIS A 358 2.06 -1.75 13.86
N GLY A 359 1.21 -0.79 13.53
CA GLY A 359 0.65 -0.68 12.19
C GLY A 359 1.24 0.52 11.48
N GLU A 360 1.81 0.31 10.28
CA GLU A 360 2.31 1.39 9.44
C GLU A 360 2.12 1.08 7.96
N GLN A 361 1.62 2.04 7.19
CA GLN A 361 1.54 1.93 5.73
C GLN A 361 1.66 3.30 5.07
N MET A 362 2.53 3.45 4.07
CA MET A 362 2.59 4.66 3.28
C MET A 362 1.37 4.75 2.35
N LEU A 363 0.70 5.90 2.36
CA LEU A 363 -0.54 6.11 1.64
C LEU A 363 -0.29 6.64 0.22
N PRO A 364 -1.00 6.13 -0.79
CA PRO A 364 -1.01 6.76 -2.12
C PRO A 364 -1.77 8.10 -2.09
N PRO A 365 -1.36 9.09 -2.91
CA PRO A 365 -2.09 10.35 -3.04
C PRO A 365 -3.46 10.16 -3.70
N VAL A 366 -4.37 11.13 -3.53
CA VAL A 366 -5.74 11.04 -4.04
C VAL A 366 -5.78 10.72 -5.54
N ARG A 367 -4.91 11.33 -6.36
CA ARG A 367 -4.86 11.10 -7.81
C ARG A 367 -4.46 9.68 -8.21
N ALA A 368 -3.82 8.93 -7.31
CA ALA A 368 -3.44 7.53 -7.53
C ALA A 368 -4.46 6.51 -7.01
N LEU A 369 -5.52 6.96 -6.33
CA LEU A 369 -6.59 6.09 -5.84
C LEU A 369 -7.45 5.56 -6.99
N GLY A 370 -7.81 4.28 -6.90
CA GLY A 370 -8.65 3.62 -7.88
C GLY A 370 -10.15 3.75 -7.60
N ASN A 371 -10.92 3.47 -8.63
CA ASN A 371 -12.36 3.25 -8.56
C ASN A 371 -12.73 1.75 -8.60
N GLU A 372 -11.73 0.87 -8.62
CA GLU A 372 -11.88 -0.59 -8.61
C GLU A 372 -10.73 -1.23 -7.84
N TYR A 373 -11.06 -2.26 -7.03
CA TYR A 373 -10.09 -3.06 -6.29
C TYR A 373 -10.49 -4.53 -6.28
N VAL A 374 -9.49 -5.42 -6.14
CA VAL A 374 -9.68 -6.85 -5.97
C VAL A 374 -9.22 -7.25 -4.58
N GLY A 375 -10.16 -7.64 -3.71
CA GLY A 375 -9.85 -8.12 -2.36
C GLY A 375 -9.61 -9.63 -2.38
N VAL A 376 -8.42 -10.04 -1.98
CA VAL A 376 -8.04 -11.45 -1.78
C VAL A 376 -7.33 -11.55 -0.46
N GLN A 377 -7.92 -12.26 0.50
CA GLN A 377 -7.35 -12.46 1.83
C GLN A 377 -5.94 -13.06 1.73
N TYR A 378 -5.03 -12.65 2.65
CA TYR A 378 -3.78 -13.36 2.93
C TYR A 378 -4.03 -14.87 3.14
N ARG A 379 -3.00 -15.70 3.18
CA ARG A 379 -3.18 -17.13 3.50
C ARG A 379 -3.85 -17.25 4.88
N PRO A 380 -5.05 -17.82 5.01
CA PRO A 380 -5.68 -18.01 6.31
C PRO A 380 -4.78 -18.81 7.25
N ARG A 381 -4.61 -18.34 8.48
CA ARG A 381 -3.86 -19.05 9.51
C ARG A 381 -4.70 -20.17 10.12
N HIS A 382 -6.01 -19.97 10.12
CA HIS A 382 -7.01 -20.95 10.54
C HIS A 382 -8.32 -20.72 9.75
N ALA A 383 -9.42 -20.37 10.38
CA ALA A 383 -10.74 -20.13 9.73
C ALA A 383 -11.19 -18.67 9.82
N GLU A 384 -10.27 -17.78 10.17
CA GLU A 384 -10.57 -16.35 10.27
C GLU A 384 -10.78 -15.74 8.89
N PRO A 385 -11.73 -14.79 8.74
CA PRO A 385 -11.78 -13.91 7.60
C PRO A 385 -10.76 -12.77 7.74
N ALA A 386 -10.34 -12.16 6.63
CA ALA A 386 -9.73 -10.83 6.69
C ALA A 386 -10.77 -9.77 7.04
N ILE A 387 -10.32 -8.69 7.66
CA ILE A 387 -11.11 -7.49 7.89
C ILE A 387 -10.71 -6.47 6.83
N TRP A 388 -11.70 -5.87 6.20
CA TRP A 388 -11.52 -4.92 5.11
C TRP A 388 -12.01 -3.56 5.52
N ARG A 389 -11.23 -2.51 5.23
CA ARG A 389 -11.61 -1.12 5.46
C ARG A 389 -11.68 -0.38 4.15
N LEU A 390 -12.75 0.38 3.99
CA LEU A 390 -12.98 1.32 2.89
C LEU A 390 -12.91 2.74 3.42
N VAL A 391 -12.30 3.65 2.67
CA VAL A 391 -12.34 5.09 2.96
C VAL A 391 -12.69 5.85 1.67
N GLY A 392 -13.81 6.57 1.68
CA GLY A 392 -14.27 7.34 0.52
C GLY A 392 -13.46 8.63 0.34
N ALA A 393 -13.08 8.93 -0.91
CA ALA A 393 -12.41 10.19 -1.23
C ALA A 393 -13.39 11.30 -1.63
N VAL A 394 -14.59 10.96 -2.12
CA VAL A 394 -15.58 11.89 -2.65
C VAL A 394 -16.98 11.52 -2.17
N ASP A 395 -17.84 12.52 -1.99
CA ASP A 395 -19.25 12.32 -1.64
C ASP A 395 -20.01 11.56 -2.73
N GLY A 396 -20.99 10.74 -2.30
CA GLY A 396 -21.86 10.01 -3.21
C GLY A 396 -21.16 8.89 -3.99
N THR A 397 -20.03 8.38 -3.51
CA THR A 397 -19.37 7.20 -4.06
C THR A 397 -20.26 5.98 -3.89
N GLN A 398 -20.78 5.40 -4.98
CA GLN A 398 -21.64 4.23 -5.00
C GLN A 398 -20.81 2.98 -5.23
N LEU A 399 -20.94 1.97 -4.36
CA LEU A 399 -20.13 0.76 -4.40
C LEU A 399 -20.94 -0.46 -4.85
N THR A 400 -20.34 -1.26 -5.70
CA THR A 400 -20.83 -2.57 -6.12
C THR A 400 -19.79 -3.66 -5.82
N PHE A 401 -20.25 -4.81 -5.32
CA PHE A 401 -19.40 -5.96 -4.98
C PHE A 401 -19.75 -7.17 -5.84
N SER A 402 -18.75 -7.86 -6.35
CA SER A 402 -18.89 -9.10 -7.11
C SER A 402 -17.88 -10.16 -6.61
N PRO A 403 -18.34 -11.27 -6.04
CA PRO A 403 -19.71 -11.53 -5.59
C PRO A 403 -20.19 -10.59 -4.46
N THR A 404 -21.49 -10.58 -4.19
CA THR A 404 -22.04 -9.88 -3.03
C THR A 404 -21.44 -10.43 -1.74
N VAL A 405 -21.00 -9.53 -0.85
CA VAL A 405 -20.41 -9.87 0.45
C VAL A 405 -21.47 -9.73 1.54
N PRO A 406 -21.88 -10.82 2.21
CA PRO A 406 -22.83 -10.75 3.32
C PRO A 406 -22.15 -10.24 4.60
N ALA A 407 -22.97 -9.85 5.60
CA ALA A 407 -22.48 -9.61 6.95
C ALA A 407 -21.88 -10.89 7.55
N ALA A 408 -20.75 -10.78 8.24
CA ALA A 408 -20.06 -11.92 8.84
C ALA A 408 -19.19 -11.52 10.03
N SER A 409 -18.96 -12.46 10.94
CA SER A 409 -17.95 -12.34 12.01
C SER A 409 -18.08 -11.09 12.90
N GLY A 410 -19.32 -10.66 13.17
CA GLY A 410 -19.59 -9.48 13.99
C GLY A 410 -19.51 -8.14 13.24
N TYR A 411 -19.19 -8.15 11.96
CA TYR A 411 -19.21 -6.99 11.08
C TYR A 411 -20.49 -6.93 10.24
N SER A 412 -20.92 -5.72 9.90
CA SER A 412 -21.99 -5.50 8.93
C SER A 412 -21.56 -5.91 7.53
N ALA A 413 -22.50 -6.10 6.60
CA ALA A 413 -22.21 -6.15 5.19
C ALA A 413 -21.54 -4.83 4.74
N PRO A 414 -20.68 -4.85 3.70
CA PRO A 414 -20.07 -3.64 3.20
C PRO A 414 -21.13 -2.61 2.77
N PRO A 415 -20.82 -1.30 2.87
CA PRO A 415 -21.75 -0.26 2.45
C PRO A 415 -21.91 -0.27 0.93
N THR A 416 -23.06 0.20 0.47
CA THR A 416 -23.32 0.47 -0.97
C THR A 416 -22.98 1.89 -1.37
N THR A 417 -22.69 2.77 -0.40
CA THR A 417 -22.31 4.17 -0.64
C THR A 417 -21.28 4.63 0.39
N LEU A 418 -20.40 5.54 -0.01
CA LEU A 418 -19.48 6.26 0.85
C LEU A 418 -19.55 7.75 0.55
N ASN A 419 -19.30 8.56 1.56
CA ASN A 419 -19.05 9.98 1.43
C ASN A 419 -17.56 10.28 1.65
N GLN A 420 -17.12 11.49 1.33
CA GLN A 420 -15.77 11.95 1.57
C GLN A 420 -15.35 11.74 3.03
N GLY A 421 -14.21 11.08 3.22
CA GLY A 421 -13.67 10.76 4.54
C GLY A 421 -14.53 9.81 5.36
N GLN A 422 -15.56 9.19 4.80
CA GLN A 422 -16.31 8.14 5.47
C GLN A 422 -15.51 6.84 5.43
N MET A 423 -15.36 6.22 6.60
CA MET A 423 -14.79 4.90 6.79
C MET A 423 -15.89 3.86 6.97
N ALA A 424 -15.69 2.66 6.46
CA ALA A 424 -16.52 1.49 6.74
C ALA A 424 -15.67 0.23 6.80
N GLU A 425 -16.06 -0.71 7.67
CA GLU A 425 -15.38 -2.00 7.83
C GLU A 425 -16.34 -3.15 7.63
N PHE A 426 -15.83 -4.23 7.03
CA PHE A 426 -16.54 -5.50 6.90
C PHE A 426 -15.54 -6.66 6.97
N ALA A 427 -16.02 -7.89 7.15
CA ALA A 427 -15.15 -9.06 7.24
C ALA A 427 -15.57 -10.11 6.20
N THR A 428 -14.60 -10.64 5.46
CA THR A 428 -14.80 -11.78 4.56
C THR A 428 -13.48 -12.46 4.19
N GLY A 429 -13.51 -13.78 4.07
CA GLY A 429 -12.44 -14.56 3.45
C GLY A 429 -12.72 -14.90 1.99
N THR A 430 -13.90 -14.53 1.48
CA THR A 430 -14.26 -14.76 0.08
C THR A 430 -13.66 -13.65 -0.79
N PRO A 431 -12.91 -13.99 -1.83
CA PRO A 431 -12.40 -13.00 -2.76
C PRO A 431 -13.52 -12.23 -3.45
N PHE A 432 -13.30 -10.94 -3.66
CA PHE A 432 -14.28 -10.04 -4.26
C PHE A 432 -13.63 -8.98 -5.15
N VAL A 433 -14.42 -8.41 -6.03
CA VAL A 433 -14.11 -7.16 -6.74
C VAL A 433 -15.07 -6.11 -6.21
N VAL A 434 -14.56 -4.94 -5.83
CA VAL A 434 -15.36 -3.76 -5.47
C VAL A 434 -15.10 -2.65 -6.45
N LYS A 435 -16.18 -2.00 -6.93
CA LYS A 435 -16.11 -0.87 -7.89
C LYS A 435 -16.99 0.28 -7.44
N SER A 436 -16.52 1.50 -7.66
CA SER A 436 -17.39 2.66 -7.69
C SER A 436 -17.91 2.92 -9.11
N GLN A 437 -18.76 3.93 -9.27
CA GLN A 437 -19.43 4.23 -10.54
C GLN A 437 -18.48 4.70 -11.65
N ASP A 438 -17.39 5.40 -11.30
CA ASP A 438 -16.44 5.95 -12.27
C ASP A 438 -15.13 6.41 -11.59
N THR A 439 -14.17 6.89 -12.38
CA THR A 439 -12.86 7.38 -11.89
C THR A 439 -12.93 8.68 -11.08
N GLN A 440 -14.05 9.41 -11.09
CA GLN A 440 -14.26 10.62 -10.29
C GLN A 440 -14.74 10.29 -8.87
N HIS A 441 -14.98 9.02 -8.57
CA HIS A 441 -15.37 8.52 -7.26
C HIS A 441 -14.36 7.49 -6.71
N PRO A 442 -13.07 7.88 -6.58
CA PRO A 442 -12.06 6.99 -6.05
C PRO A 442 -12.25 6.75 -4.55
N PHE A 443 -11.68 5.65 -4.07
CA PHE A 443 -11.69 5.28 -2.66
C PHE A 443 -10.43 4.49 -2.28
N MET A 444 -10.15 4.30 -1.01
CA MET A 444 -9.08 3.41 -0.52
C MET A 444 -9.68 2.09 -0.04
N LEU A 445 -8.94 1.01 -0.25
CA LEU A 445 -9.20 -0.31 0.33
C LEU A 445 -7.96 -0.76 1.10
N PHE A 446 -8.18 -1.25 2.33
CA PHE A 446 -7.15 -1.87 3.17
C PHE A 446 -7.58 -3.27 3.55
N GLU A 447 -6.62 -4.17 3.67
CA GLU A 447 -6.77 -5.50 4.23
C GLU A 447 -6.09 -5.56 5.59
N TYR A 448 -6.81 -6.08 6.61
CA TYR A 448 -6.28 -6.28 7.95
C TYR A 448 -6.24 -7.78 8.27
N MET A 449 -5.10 -8.22 8.78
CA MET A 449 -4.96 -9.47 9.48
C MET A 449 -5.45 -9.27 10.92
N SER A 450 -6.28 -10.19 11.39
CA SER A 450 -6.81 -10.12 12.75
C SER A 450 -5.78 -10.58 13.79
N SER A 451 -5.96 -10.14 15.04
CA SER A 451 -5.27 -10.73 16.19
C SER A 451 -5.42 -12.25 16.20
N SER A 452 -4.39 -12.94 16.66
CA SER A 452 -4.38 -14.40 16.83
C SER A 452 -5.42 -14.90 17.84
N GLU A 453 -6.06 -14.03 18.59
CA GLU A 453 -7.13 -14.38 19.54
C GLU A 453 -8.56 -14.20 18.99
N TRP A 454 -8.73 -13.71 17.77
CA TRP A 454 -10.06 -13.39 17.27
C TRP A 454 -10.80 -14.58 16.67
N GLY A 455 -12.08 -14.69 17.02
CA GLY A 455 -13.03 -15.61 16.40
C GLY A 455 -12.67 -17.09 16.59
N PRO A 456 -12.75 -17.89 15.52
CA PRO A 456 -12.48 -19.32 15.58
C PRO A 456 -11.03 -19.68 15.84
N ILE A 457 -10.11 -18.73 15.80
CA ILE A 457 -8.71 -18.94 16.15
C ILE A 457 -8.60 -19.30 17.65
N GLY A 458 -9.35 -18.63 18.51
CA GLY A 458 -9.52 -18.92 19.94
C GLY A 458 -8.24 -19.14 20.70
N SER A 459 -7.88 -18.26 21.60
CA SER A 459 -6.63 -18.35 22.36
C SER A 459 -6.84 -18.83 23.77
N THR A 460 -5.90 -19.60 24.28
CA THR A 460 -5.77 -19.93 25.71
C THR A 460 -4.35 -19.78 26.21
N GLY A 461 -3.53 -18.92 25.66
CA GLY A 461 -2.19 -18.72 26.22
C GLY A 461 -1.19 -18.15 25.23
N PHE A 462 -0.29 -17.36 25.78
CA PHE A 462 0.80 -16.75 25.06
C PHE A 462 1.72 -17.82 24.46
N CYS A 463 1.91 -17.83 23.17
CA CYS A 463 2.85 -18.68 22.45
C CYS A 463 2.80 -20.17 22.81
N SER A 464 1.62 -20.76 22.85
CA SER A 464 1.46 -22.17 23.12
C SER A 464 1.24 -22.97 21.85
N ALA A 465 2.06 -24.00 21.58
CA ALA A 465 1.87 -24.89 20.44
C ALA A 465 0.55 -25.69 20.48
N SER A 466 -0.12 -25.76 21.63
CA SER A 466 -1.41 -26.40 21.80
C SER A 466 -2.61 -25.44 21.58
N SER A 467 -2.35 -24.15 21.42
CA SER A 467 -3.35 -23.13 21.10
C SER A 467 -3.00 -22.45 19.80
N TRP A 468 -3.99 -21.91 19.11
CA TRP A 468 -3.79 -21.12 17.89
C TRP A 468 -3.27 -19.69 18.17
N SER A 469 -3.08 -19.34 19.44
CA SER A 469 -2.39 -18.11 19.81
C SER A 469 -0.94 -18.17 19.39
N GLY A 470 -0.46 -17.07 18.84
CA GLY A 470 0.92 -16.99 18.40
C GLY A 470 1.15 -17.17 16.90
N PHE A 471 0.12 -17.43 16.11
CA PHE A 471 0.19 -17.35 14.64
C PHE A 471 0.00 -15.92 14.16
N GLY A 472 1.01 -15.09 14.36
CA GLY A 472 0.98 -13.67 14.01
C GLY A 472 0.02 -12.84 14.87
N ASP A 473 0.09 -11.56 14.72
CA ASP A 473 -0.77 -10.54 15.32
C ASP A 473 -1.31 -9.58 14.25
N PRO A 474 -2.11 -8.56 14.60
CA PRO A 474 -2.69 -7.69 13.61
C PRO A 474 -1.64 -6.98 12.76
N ASP A 475 -1.82 -7.00 11.48
CA ASP A 475 -1.12 -6.13 10.54
C ASP A 475 -2.09 -5.71 9.42
N PHE A 476 -1.71 -4.75 8.60
CA PHE A 476 -2.57 -4.32 7.50
C PHE A 476 -1.76 -3.93 6.27
N SER A 477 -2.39 -4.05 5.10
CA SER A 477 -1.81 -3.67 3.82
C SER A 477 -2.74 -2.75 3.05
N VAL A 478 -2.20 -1.69 2.46
CA VAL A 478 -2.89 -0.90 1.44
C VAL A 478 -3.11 -1.78 0.22
N GLN A 479 -4.33 -1.83 -0.30
CA GLN A 479 -4.61 -2.54 -1.53
C GLN A 479 -4.34 -1.65 -2.73
N VAL A 480 -3.62 -2.20 -3.71
CA VAL A 480 -3.28 -1.50 -4.94
C VAL A 480 -4.41 -1.69 -5.96
N PRO A 481 -4.95 -0.63 -6.58
CA PRO A 481 -5.96 -0.80 -7.61
C PRO A 481 -5.35 -1.41 -8.88
N PRO A 482 -6.09 -2.20 -9.67
CA PRO A 482 -5.57 -2.88 -10.85
C PRO A 482 -4.92 -1.98 -11.90
N GLN A 483 -5.29 -0.70 -11.95
CA GLN A 483 -4.67 0.29 -12.83
C GLN A 483 -3.24 0.67 -12.42
N GLN A 484 -2.87 0.41 -11.14
CA GLN A 484 -1.56 0.71 -10.58
C GLN A 484 -0.67 -0.55 -10.43
N TYR A 485 -1.08 -1.69 -10.95
CA TYR A 485 -0.28 -2.91 -10.92
C TYR A 485 0.98 -2.77 -11.78
N LEU A 486 2.06 -3.41 -11.34
CA LEU A 486 3.32 -3.52 -12.07
C LEU A 486 3.41 -4.88 -12.79
N SER A 487 4.27 -4.99 -13.79
CA SER A 487 4.60 -6.27 -14.44
C SER A 487 5.94 -6.84 -13.97
N HIS A 488 6.69 -6.09 -13.16
CA HIS A 488 7.96 -6.50 -12.57
C HIS A 488 8.04 -6.01 -11.12
N TYR A 489 8.41 -6.92 -10.22
CA TYR A 489 8.60 -6.64 -8.80
C TYR A 489 9.93 -7.19 -8.32
N VAL A 490 10.63 -6.40 -7.50
CA VAL A 490 11.72 -6.89 -6.65
C VAL A 490 11.30 -6.65 -5.21
N ILE A 491 11.13 -7.72 -4.46
CA ILE A 491 10.69 -7.68 -3.07
C ILE A 491 11.75 -8.25 -2.14
N MET A 492 11.68 -7.86 -0.88
CA MET A 492 12.42 -8.46 0.21
C MET A 492 11.44 -9.04 1.23
N THR A 493 11.56 -10.30 1.55
CA THR A 493 10.87 -10.92 2.68
C THR A 493 11.84 -11.12 3.83
N ASP A 494 11.43 -10.75 5.04
CA ASP A 494 12.34 -10.76 6.19
C ASP A 494 12.73 -12.19 6.59
N PRO A 495 14.04 -12.52 6.58
CA PRO A 495 14.51 -13.86 6.88
C PRO A 495 14.34 -14.28 8.34
N THR A 496 13.93 -13.38 9.23
CA THR A 496 13.69 -13.69 10.64
C THR A 496 12.29 -14.20 10.93
N TYR A 497 11.37 -14.17 9.96
CA TYR A 497 10.01 -14.69 10.10
C TYR A 497 9.90 -16.14 9.59
N PRO A 498 9.24 -17.03 10.36
CA PRO A 498 9.14 -18.46 10.00
C PRO A 498 8.11 -18.75 8.92
N GLU A 499 7.14 -17.86 8.72
CA GLU A 499 6.07 -18.02 7.76
C GLU A 499 5.97 -16.79 6.86
N THR A 500 5.97 -17.00 5.55
CA THR A 500 5.83 -15.93 4.56
C THR A 500 5.06 -16.43 3.36
N ASN A 501 4.07 -15.64 2.94
CA ASN A 501 3.28 -15.92 1.75
C ASN A 501 3.05 -14.65 0.91
N LEU A 502 2.82 -14.88 -0.36
CA LEU A 502 2.48 -13.85 -1.35
C LEU A 502 1.03 -14.03 -1.78
N VAL A 503 0.32 -12.92 -1.92
CA VAL A 503 -0.99 -12.87 -2.56
C VAL A 503 -0.83 -12.18 -3.90
N LEU A 504 -1.23 -12.86 -4.98
CA LEU A 504 -1.09 -12.36 -6.34
C LEU A 504 -2.46 -12.24 -7.00
N VAL A 505 -2.65 -11.14 -7.71
CA VAL A 505 -3.86 -10.88 -8.52
C VAL A 505 -3.42 -10.45 -9.91
N ARG A 506 -3.84 -11.16 -10.96
CA ARG A 506 -3.54 -10.77 -12.34
C ARG A 506 -4.79 -10.35 -13.09
N ARG A 507 -4.64 -9.33 -13.92
CA ARG A 507 -5.68 -8.87 -14.85
C ARG A 507 -5.42 -9.45 -16.25
N PRO A 508 -6.46 -9.57 -17.08
CA PRO A 508 -6.26 -9.93 -18.48
C PRO A 508 -5.49 -8.81 -19.21
N ASP A 509 -4.73 -9.18 -20.23
CA ASP A 509 -4.10 -8.26 -21.17
C ASP A 509 -5.13 -7.64 -22.13
N ALA A 510 -4.68 -6.76 -23.04
CA ALA A 510 -5.53 -6.12 -24.04
C ALA A 510 -6.23 -7.10 -25.01
N LYS A 511 -5.73 -8.36 -25.11
CA LYS A 511 -6.33 -9.43 -25.90
C LYS A 511 -7.22 -10.36 -25.06
N ASN A 512 -7.52 -9.97 -23.82
CA ASN A 512 -8.30 -10.73 -22.84
C ASN A 512 -7.65 -12.08 -22.44
N ASN A 513 -6.32 -12.17 -22.46
CA ASN A 513 -5.56 -13.33 -22.00
C ASN A 513 -4.90 -13.05 -20.65
N PHE A 514 -4.79 -14.07 -19.81
CA PHE A 514 -4.00 -14.00 -18.59
C PHE A 514 -2.57 -14.47 -18.87
N GLN A 515 -1.62 -13.57 -18.65
CA GLN A 515 -0.20 -13.86 -18.84
C GLN A 515 0.38 -14.62 -17.64
N ASP A 516 1.38 -15.45 -17.88
CA ASP A 516 2.07 -16.17 -16.82
C ASP A 516 2.87 -15.20 -15.92
N VAL A 517 2.86 -15.49 -14.63
CA VAL A 517 3.68 -14.82 -13.63
C VAL A 517 4.76 -15.79 -13.18
N THR A 518 6.01 -15.36 -13.19
CA THR A 518 7.17 -16.14 -12.74
C THR A 518 7.77 -15.52 -11.48
N ILE A 519 8.45 -16.34 -10.69
CA ILE A 519 9.29 -15.93 -9.56
C ILE A 519 10.62 -16.67 -9.65
N ASP A 520 11.69 -16.01 -9.28
CA ASP A 520 13.08 -16.48 -9.44
C ASP A 520 13.38 -17.83 -8.75
N CYS A 521 12.68 -18.17 -7.68
CA CYS A 521 12.87 -19.41 -6.93
C CYS A 521 12.13 -20.63 -7.51
N LEU A 522 11.19 -20.43 -8.44
CA LEU A 522 10.46 -21.53 -9.09
C LEU A 522 11.00 -21.80 -10.50
N GLY A 523 11.09 -23.09 -10.87
CA GLY A 523 11.49 -23.49 -12.23
C GLY A 523 10.35 -23.42 -13.26
N SER A 524 9.16 -22.95 -12.89
CA SER A 524 7.97 -22.86 -13.74
C SER A 524 7.11 -21.66 -13.32
N PRO A 525 6.20 -21.18 -14.19
CA PRO A 525 5.25 -20.15 -13.81
C PRO A 525 4.42 -20.53 -12.58
N ILE A 526 4.04 -19.51 -11.80
CA ILE A 526 3.18 -19.65 -10.63
C ILE A 526 1.82 -20.21 -11.06
N GLY A 527 1.36 -21.26 -10.40
CA GLY A 527 0.10 -21.94 -10.66
C GLY A 527 -0.99 -21.67 -9.63
N GLY A 528 -2.05 -22.49 -9.63
CA GLY A 528 -3.12 -22.45 -8.62
C GLY A 528 -4.11 -21.28 -8.78
N TRP A 529 -4.14 -20.65 -9.93
CA TRP A 529 -5.00 -19.50 -10.21
C TRP A 529 -6.49 -19.84 -10.12
N GLN A 530 -7.22 -18.99 -9.41
CA GLN A 530 -8.67 -19.00 -9.26
C GLN A 530 -9.26 -17.69 -9.80
N THR A 531 -10.54 -17.69 -10.17
CA THR A 531 -11.20 -16.53 -10.79
C THR A 531 -12.06 -15.78 -9.79
N VAL A 532 -12.01 -14.44 -9.82
CA VAL A 532 -12.95 -13.54 -9.16
C VAL A 532 -13.25 -12.34 -10.07
N GLY A 533 -14.51 -12.14 -10.42
CA GLY A 533 -14.87 -11.15 -11.44
C GLY A 533 -14.11 -11.37 -12.75
N GLY A 534 -13.51 -10.34 -13.30
CA GLY A 534 -12.65 -10.40 -14.50
C GLY A 534 -11.17 -10.66 -14.20
N TYR A 535 -10.81 -11.09 -12.99
CA TYR A 535 -9.43 -11.27 -12.51
C TYR A 535 -9.16 -12.73 -12.17
N GLN A 536 -7.86 -13.06 -12.07
CA GLN A 536 -7.39 -14.30 -11.45
C GLN A 536 -6.48 -13.98 -10.28
N TRP A 537 -6.55 -14.82 -9.23
CA TRP A 537 -5.75 -14.69 -8.04
C TRP A 537 -5.17 -16.04 -7.61
N THR A 538 -4.06 -16.00 -6.90
CA THR A 538 -3.43 -17.16 -6.26
C THR A 538 -2.67 -16.74 -5.01
N ARG A 539 -2.28 -17.71 -4.20
CA ARG A 539 -1.35 -17.55 -3.08
C ARG A 539 -0.13 -18.43 -3.31
N LEU A 540 1.04 -17.92 -2.90
CA LEU A 540 2.29 -18.65 -2.98
C LEU A 540 2.97 -18.59 -1.61
N ASP A 541 3.20 -19.74 -1.00
CA ASP A 541 4.00 -19.84 0.20
C ASP A 541 5.48 -19.86 -0.17
N LEU A 542 6.28 -19.01 0.48
CA LEU A 542 7.74 -19.01 0.39
C LEU A 542 8.35 -19.83 1.53
N GLN A 543 7.82 -19.64 2.74
CA GLN A 543 8.18 -20.42 3.93
C GLN A 543 6.96 -20.75 4.76
N THR A 544 6.99 -21.90 5.44
CA THR A 544 5.93 -22.37 6.35
C THR A 544 6.51 -23.04 7.59
N GLY A 545 5.76 -23.03 8.68
CA GLY A 545 6.12 -23.68 9.93
C GLY A 545 7.43 -23.16 10.52
N ASP A 546 8.38 -24.04 10.84
CA ASP A 546 9.68 -23.66 11.40
C ASP A 546 10.69 -23.39 10.28
N PHE A 547 10.58 -22.26 9.58
CA PHE A 547 11.45 -21.81 8.50
C PHE A 547 11.64 -22.85 7.37
N LYS A 548 10.59 -23.61 7.03
CA LYS A 548 10.63 -24.61 5.98
C LYS A 548 10.40 -23.97 4.63
N ASP A 549 11.37 -24.12 3.75
CA ASP A 549 11.28 -23.69 2.37
C ASP A 549 10.20 -24.45 1.61
N VAL A 550 9.46 -23.75 0.76
CA VAL A 550 8.38 -24.33 -0.04
C VAL A 550 8.77 -24.33 -1.51
N ASN A 551 8.82 -25.52 -2.12
CA ASN A 551 9.14 -25.71 -3.55
C ASN A 551 10.45 -25.04 -4.01
N GLY A 552 11.43 -24.91 -3.12
CA GLY A 552 12.70 -24.23 -3.41
C GLY A 552 12.72 -22.72 -3.14
N CYS A 553 11.57 -22.14 -2.78
CA CYS A 553 11.50 -20.75 -2.34
C CYS A 553 11.79 -20.64 -0.83
N SER A 554 12.36 -19.52 -0.40
CA SER A 554 12.64 -19.18 0.99
C SER A 554 12.44 -17.67 1.20
N ASN A 555 12.63 -17.17 2.41
CA ASN A 555 12.71 -15.73 2.64
C ASN A 555 14.00 -15.14 2.02
N GLY A 556 13.94 -13.86 1.76
CA GLY A 556 15.02 -13.09 1.17
C GLY A 556 14.55 -12.21 0.02
N ARG A 557 15.46 -11.89 -0.88
CA ARG A 557 15.14 -11.13 -2.09
C ARG A 557 14.48 -12.06 -3.12
N HIS A 558 13.40 -11.60 -3.71
CA HIS A 558 12.74 -12.27 -4.84
C HIS A 558 12.44 -11.30 -5.98
N GLU A 559 12.43 -11.85 -7.18
CA GLU A 559 12.06 -11.13 -8.39
C GLU A 559 10.88 -11.83 -9.07
N LEU A 560 9.80 -11.07 -9.32
CA LEU A 560 8.61 -11.56 -10.00
C LEU A 560 8.39 -10.79 -11.30
N LYS A 561 8.07 -11.52 -12.38
CA LYS A 561 7.87 -10.95 -13.73
C LYS A 561 6.66 -11.54 -14.43
N SER A 562 6.01 -10.71 -15.26
CA SER A 562 4.96 -11.11 -16.19
C SER A 562 4.96 -10.20 -17.42
N LEU A 563 4.36 -10.65 -18.51
CA LEU A 563 4.14 -9.82 -19.71
C LEU A 563 2.94 -8.86 -19.54
N ALA A 564 2.13 -9.02 -18.49
CA ALA A 564 1.02 -8.12 -18.15
C ALA A 564 1.09 -7.74 -16.68
N PRO A 565 0.55 -6.56 -16.30
CA PRO A 565 0.55 -6.13 -14.91
C PRO A 565 -0.23 -7.08 -13.99
N PHE A 566 0.29 -7.26 -12.77
CA PHE A 566 -0.34 -8.03 -11.68
C PHE A 566 -0.09 -7.34 -10.33
N GLY A 567 -1.01 -7.53 -9.38
CA GLY A 567 -0.87 -7.04 -8.01
C GLY A 567 -0.15 -8.06 -7.14
N LEU A 568 0.57 -7.57 -6.14
CA LEU A 568 1.36 -8.37 -5.22
C LEU A 568 1.31 -7.79 -3.81
N ASN A 569 0.85 -8.59 -2.84
CA ASN A 569 0.98 -8.31 -1.42
C ASN A 569 1.86 -9.36 -0.74
N VAL A 570 2.73 -8.90 0.15
CA VAL A 570 3.62 -9.73 0.97
C VAL A 570 3.05 -9.80 2.37
N TRP A 571 3.01 -11.01 2.94
CA TRP A 571 2.59 -11.27 4.31
C TRP A 571 3.56 -12.21 4.99
N GLY A 572 4.02 -11.85 6.18
CA GLY A 572 4.84 -12.71 7.01
C GLY A 572 4.37 -12.66 8.47
N TRP A 573 4.49 -13.78 9.18
CA TRP A 573 4.12 -13.85 10.57
C TRP A 573 4.88 -14.92 11.35
N GLY A 574 4.90 -14.74 12.67
CA GLY A 574 5.41 -15.70 13.61
C GLY A 574 4.51 -16.92 13.80
N THR A 575 5.07 -17.99 14.36
CA THR A 575 4.32 -19.22 14.70
C THR A 575 4.82 -19.82 16.00
N PRO A 576 3.94 -20.39 16.85
CA PRO A 576 4.34 -21.06 18.08
C PRO A 576 5.09 -22.38 17.82
N ASN A 577 5.12 -22.87 16.59
CA ASN A 577 5.72 -24.15 16.21
C ASN A 577 7.23 -24.07 15.92
N THR A 578 7.87 -22.95 16.20
CA THR A 578 9.31 -22.78 16.01
C THR A 578 10.11 -23.18 17.23
N THR A 579 11.37 -23.59 17.01
CA THR A 579 12.39 -23.73 18.06
C THR A 579 12.85 -22.37 18.61
N THR A 580 12.50 -21.29 17.91
CA THR A 580 12.74 -19.90 18.27
C THR A 580 11.43 -19.24 18.67
N PHE A 581 11.48 -18.32 19.61
CA PHE A 581 10.32 -17.56 20.03
C PHE A 581 9.99 -16.49 18.96
N THR A 582 9.02 -16.77 18.09
CA THR A 582 8.64 -15.89 16.97
C THR A 582 7.13 -15.72 16.86
N CYS A 583 6.38 -16.02 17.91
CA CYS A 583 4.93 -15.88 17.89
C CYS A 583 4.47 -14.44 18.13
N ASN A 584 3.22 -14.15 17.76
CA ASN A 584 2.57 -12.85 17.96
C ASN A 584 3.37 -11.69 17.34
N VAL A 585 3.82 -11.86 16.11
CA VAL A 585 4.50 -10.84 15.30
C VAL A 585 4.09 -11.00 13.86
N SER A 586 3.93 -9.90 13.15
CA SER A 586 3.55 -9.90 11.74
C SER A 586 4.16 -8.74 10.98
N TYR A 587 4.16 -8.84 9.66
CA TYR A 587 4.41 -7.74 8.76
C TYR A 587 3.65 -7.92 7.45
N SER A 588 3.26 -6.82 6.85
CA SER A 588 2.69 -6.84 5.50
C SER A 588 2.95 -5.55 4.74
N TYR A 589 2.98 -5.64 3.43
CA TYR A 589 3.06 -4.49 2.54
C TYR A 589 2.73 -4.90 1.10
N PRO A 590 2.27 -3.97 0.24
CA PRO A 590 2.21 -4.21 -1.20
C PRO A 590 3.64 -4.33 -1.76
N GLY A 591 3.90 -5.31 -2.63
CA GLY A 591 5.24 -5.56 -3.19
C GLY A 591 5.80 -4.41 -4.01
N GLY A 592 4.93 -3.52 -4.48
CA GLY A 592 5.22 -2.34 -5.28
C GLY A 592 3.96 -1.83 -5.97
N MET A 593 4.00 -0.63 -6.51
CA MET A 593 2.88 -0.04 -7.25
C MET A 593 3.33 1.10 -8.17
N ASN A 594 2.55 1.32 -9.24
CA ASN A 594 2.54 2.61 -9.90
C ASN A 594 1.82 3.65 -9.02
N VAL A 595 2.18 4.92 -9.19
CA VAL A 595 1.54 6.06 -8.53
C VAL A 595 1.18 7.12 -9.58
N GLN A 596 0.74 6.64 -10.74
CA GLN A 596 0.30 7.48 -11.83
C GLN A 596 -1.05 8.13 -11.49
N PRO A 597 -1.30 9.35 -11.97
CA PRO A 597 -2.65 9.93 -11.90
C PRO A 597 -3.64 9.10 -12.71
N ILE A 598 -4.55 8.38 -12.04
CA ILE A 598 -5.62 7.58 -12.67
C ILE A 598 -7.00 8.16 -12.44
N ASN A 599 -7.07 9.30 -11.78
CA ASN A 599 -8.24 10.16 -11.62
C ASN A 599 -7.80 11.63 -11.56
N SER A 600 -8.73 12.56 -11.72
CA SER A 600 -8.49 14.01 -11.66
C SER A 600 -9.05 14.67 -10.38
N VAL A 601 -9.38 13.87 -9.38
CA VAL A 601 -9.97 14.35 -8.13
C VAL A 601 -8.94 15.12 -7.32
N VAL A 602 -9.35 16.28 -6.83
CA VAL A 602 -8.65 17.04 -5.80
C VAL A 602 -9.63 17.29 -4.66
N VAL A 603 -9.26 16.91 -3.46
CA VAL A 603 -10.08 17.11 -2.27
C VAL A 603 -9.57 18.36 -1.55
N PRO A 604 -10.34 19.47 -1.56
CA PRO A 604 -9.86 20.71 -0.96
C PRO A 604 -9.86 20.61 0.59
N PRO A 605 -8.87 21.21 1.28
CA PRO A 605 -8.83 21.28 2.74
C PRO A 605 -9.73 22.41 3.26
N THR A 606 -10.94 22.55 2.72
CA THR A 606 -11.92 23.57 3.10
C THR A 606 -13.18 22.92 3.66
N PRO A 607 -13.80 23.51 4.71
CA PRO A 607 -15.06 23.02 5.26
C PRO A 607 -16.15 22.90 4.18
N HIS A 608 -16.93 21.85 4.23
CA HIS A 608 -18.13 21.61 3.41
C HIS A 608 -19.38 22.05 4.13
#